data_93fc88ef67ddf4fc53d8a45674115f36
#
_entry.id   93fc88ef67ddf4fc53d8a45674115f36
#
_cell.length_a   1.000
_cell.length_b   1.000
_cell.length_c   1.000
_cell.angle_alpha   90.00
_cell.angle_beta   90.00
_cell.angle_gamma   90.00
#
_symmetry.space_group_name_H-M   'P 1'
#
loop_
_entity.id
_entity.type
_entity.pdbx_description
1 polymer ?
#
loop_
_entity_poly.entity_id
_entity_poly.type
_entity_poly.pdbx_seq_one_letter_code
_entity_poly.pdbx_strand_id
1 'polypeptide(L)'
;MKSGAEAHLVVDKIINYEKYPVTNANFYSNALNCAYFQESSTNGYAERRFAQTSEDVYDYISNNTTINVTRAYYTGSNVDPTNWNNGLYSAGEPLPSYLLKPTFPWDGNATQIINEINNGVFYVLHRDHGFENGWGDPYFDKTHIDNLTNGSLLPVVFSINCLTGKFLEDECFSEKFLRKADG
;
A
#
# COMPACT_ATOMS: atom_id res chain seq x y z
N MET A 1 -7.45 11.32 -18.88
CA MET A 1 -6.43 11.20 -19.96
C MET A 1 -6.46 12.48 -20.78
N LYS A 2 -5.32 13.13 -20.96
CA LYS A 2 -5.22 14.45 -21.59
C LYS A 2 -4.70 14.41 -23.03
N SER A 3 -4.22 13.27 -23.50
CA SER A 3 -3.71 13.11 -24.86
C SER A 3 -4.01 11.73 -25.43
N GLY A 4 -3.95 11.61 -26.78
CA GLY A 4 -4.03 10.32 -27.44
C GLY A 4 -2.89 9.38 -27.07
N ALA A 5 -1.70 9.90 -26.81
CA ALA A 5 -0.54 9.09 -26.39
C ALA A 5 -0.76 8.46 -25.00
N GLU A 6 -1.32 9.21 -24.04
CA GLU A 6 -1.69 8.64 -22.73
C GLU A 6 -2.77 7.56 -22.85
N ALA A 7 -3.76 7.78 -23.72
CA ALA A 7 -4.80 6.79 -23.96
C ALA A 7 -4.20 5.49 -24.55
N HIS A 8 -3.30 5.58 -25.52
CA HIS A 8 -2.60 4.44 -26.06
C HIS A 8 -1.80 3.71 -25.01
N LEU A 9 -1.02 4.42 -24.18
CA LEU A 9 -0.22 3.82 -23.12
C LEU A 9 -1.09 2.99 -22.16
N VAL A 10 -2.20 3.56 -21.66
CA VAL A 10 -3.09 2.86 -20.73
C VAL A 10 -3.76 1.65 -21.39
N VAL A 11 -4.23 1.79 -22.63
CA VAL A 11 -4.85 0.70 -23.38
C VAL A 11 -3.84 -0.42 -23.64
N ASP A 12 -2.62 -0.07 -24.03
CA ASP A 12 -1.55 -1.05 -24.27
C ASP A 12 -1.17 -1.80 -22.99
N LYS A 13 -1.11 -1.11 -21.83
CA LYS A 13 -0.90 -1.78 -20.53
C LYS A 13 -1.99 -2.80 -20.25
N ILE A 14 -3.26 -2.43 -20.40
CA ILE A 14 -4.41 -3.34 -20.17
C ILE A 14 -4.35 -4.53 -21.13
N ILE A 15 -4.17 -4.29 -22.43
CA ILE A 15 -4.12 -5.37 -23.44
C ILE A 15 -2.94 -6.30 -23.16
N ASN A 16 -1.76 -5.75 -22.84
CA ASN A 16 -0.58 -6.55 -22.56
C ASN A 16 -0.74 -7.37 -21.29
N TYR A 17 -1.32 -6.79 -20.23
CA TYR A 17 -1.59 -7.48 -18.98
C TYR A 17 -2.53 -8.68 -19.16
N GLU A 18 -3.60 -8.53 -19.94
CA GLU A 18 -4.57 -9.59 -20.20
C GLU A 18 -4.07 -10.64 -21.21
N LYS A 19 -3.41 -10.17 -22.28
CA LYS A 19 -3.02 -11.03 -23.41
C LYS A 19 -1.69 -11.75 -23.18
N TYR A 20 -0.78 -11.13 -22.44
CA TYR A 20 0.56 -11.63 -22.16
C TYR A 20 0.84 -11.60 -20.65
N PRO A 21 0.12 -12.43 -19.85
CA PRO A 21 0.29 -12.43 -18.41
C PRO A 21 1.73 -12.76 -18.03
N VAL A 22 2.16 -12.23 -16.90
CA VAL A 22 3.47 -12.51 -16.33
C VAL A 22 3.62 -14.02 -16.14
N THR A 23 4.72 -14.58 -16.65
CA THR A 23 5.00 -16.03 -16.53
C THR A 23 5.84 -16.37 -15.30
N ASN A 24 6.41 -15.36 -14.64
CA ASN A 24 7.17 -15.54 -13.41
C ASN A 24 6.23 -15.83 -12.22
N ALA A 25 6.24 -17.07 -11.74
CA ALA A 25 5.39 -17.49 -10.62
C ALA A 25 5.64 -16.68 -9.33
N ASN A 26 6.85 -16.20 -9.11
CA ASN A 26 7.17 -15.40 -7.91
C ASN A 26 6.38 -14.09 -7.87
N PHE A 27 6.05 -13.50 -9.01
CA PHE A 27 5.18 -12.31 -9.06
C PHE A 27 3.84 -12.57 -8.37
N TYR A 28 3.21 -13.70 -8.64
CA TYR A 28 1.90 -14.07 -8.07
C TYR A 28 1.97 -14.57 -6.63
N SER A 29 3.19 -14.83 -6.14
CA SER A 29 3.40 -15.34 -4.78
C SER A 29 3.78 -14.26 -3.77
N ASN A 30 3.86 -12.99 -4.19
CA ASN A 30 4.23 -11.88 -3.32
C ASN A 30 3.19 -10.77 -3.34
N ALA A 31 3.00 -10.12 -2.21
CA ALA A 31 2.08 -9.01 -2.03
C ALA A 31 2.61 -8.02 -1.00
N LEU A 32 2.08 -6.80 -0.99
CA LEU A 32 2.49 -5.74 -0.09
C LEU A 32 1.28 -5.10 0.59
N ASN A 33 1.28 -5.09 1.92
CA ASN A 33 0.35 -4.33 2.74
C ASN A 33 1.04 -3.10 3.33
N CYS A 34 0.50 -1.91 3.07
CA CYS A 34 0.94 -0.64 3.62
C CYS A 34 -0.14 -0.11 4.55
N ALA A 35 0.21 0.29 5.77
CA ALA A 35 -0.78 0.84 6.70
C ALA A 35 -0.16 1.73 7.76
N TYR A 36 -0.96 2.64 8.28
CA TYR A 36 -0.62 3.53 9.36
C TYR A 36 -1.22 3.06 10.69
N PHE A 37 -0.38 2.92 11.71
CA PHE A 37 -0.83 2.87 13.08
C PHE A 37 -0.90 4.31 13.60
N GLN A 38 -2.06 4.93 13.38
CA GLN A 38 -2.29 6.31 13.79
C GLN A 38 -2.44 6.40 15.31
N GLU A 39 -1.59 7.22 15.92
CA GLU A 39 -1.64 7.49 17.35
C GLU A 39 -0.97 8.83 17.64
N SER A 40 -1.66 9.75 18.28
CA SER A 40 -1.19 11.12 18.59
C SER A 40 -1.03 11.39 20.07
N SER A 41 -1.57 10.52 20.92
CA SER A 41 -1.65 10.73 22.36
C SER A 41 -0.51 10.07 23.15
N THR A 42 0.38 9.35 22.47
CA THR A 42 1.49 8.57 23.07
C THR A 42 1.05 7.60 24.17
N ASN A 43 -0.14 7.02 24.03
CA ASN A 43 -0.72 6.05 24.96
C ASN A 43 -0.63 4.60 24.47
N GLY A 44 -0.10 4.39 23.25
CA GLY A 44 0.05 3.08 22.62
C GLY A 44 -1.21 2.50 21.98
N TYR A 45 -2.31 3.25 21.93
CA TYR A 45 -3.58 2.78 21.39
C TYR A 45 -3.85 3.37 20.02
N ALA A 46 -4.15 2.51 19.03
CA ALA A 46 -4.51 2.98 17.70
C ALA A 46 -5.78 3.87 17.74
N GLU A 47 -5.72 5.06 17.14
CA GLU A 47 -6.89 5.95 17.00
C GLU A 47 -7.80 5.52 15.84
N ARG A 48 -7.28 4.74 14.90
CA ARG A 48 -7.98 4.26 13.72
C ARG A 48 -7.69 2.77 13.51
N ARG A 49 -8.55 2.11 12.74
CA ARG A 49 -8.40 0.68 12.43
C ARG A 49 -7.60 0.42 11.15
N PHE A 50 -6.78 1.36 10.70
CA PHE A 50 -6.06 1.22 9.44
C PHE A 50 -5.11 0.01 9.45
N ALA A 51 -4.17 -0.01 10.40
CA ALA A 51 -3.24 -1.13 10.54
C ALA A 51 -3.96 -2.42 10.90
N GLN A 52 -4.98 -2.38 11.77
CA GLN A 52 -5.76 -3.57 12.14
C GLN A 52 -6.44 -4.20 10.92
N THR A 53 -7.16 -3.40 10.12
CA THR A 53 -7.83 -3.93 8.93
C THR A 53 -6.85 -4.43 7.86
N SER A 54 -5.66 -3.87 7.80
CA SER A 54 -4.58 -4.37 6.94
C SER A 54 -4.02 -5.69 7.45
N GLU A 55 -3.90 -5.85 8.77
CA GLU A 55 -3.48 -7.11 9.41
C GLU A 55 -4.56 -8.20 9.28
N ASP A 56 -5.85 -7.87 9.37
CA ASP A 56 -6.94 -8.80 9.08
C ASP A 56 -6.81 -9.40 7.66
N VAL A 57 -6.43 -8.58 6.67
CA VAL A 57 -6.17 -9.03 5.30
C VAL A 57 -4.91 -9.90 5.23
N TYR A 58 -3.84 -9.49 5.93
CA TYR A 58 -2.61 -10.29 6.03
C TYR A 58 -2.90 -11.67 6.60
N ASP A 59 -3.60 -11.74 7.73
CA ASP A 59 -3.95 -13.00 8.38
C ASP A 59 -4.82 -13.90 7.48
N TYR A 60 -5.80 -13.32 6.81
CA TYR A 60 -6.64 -14.07 5.88
C TYR A 60 -5.82 -14.70 4.75
N ILE A 61 -4.95 -13.93 4.11
CA ILE A 61 -4.14 -14.39 2.99
C ILE A 61 -3.11 -15.43 3.45
N SER A 62 -2.40 -15.15 4.54
CA SER A 62 -1.37 -16.05 5.07
C SER A 62 -1.91 -17.40 5.53
N ASN A 63 -3.16 -17.41 6.04
CA ASN A 63 -3.80 -18.64 6.49
C ASN A 63 -4.50 -19.44 5.38
N ASN A 64 -4.83 -18.81 4.25
CA ASN A 64 -5.64 -19.45 3.20
C ASN A 64 -4.93 -19.58 1.85
N THR A 65 -3.74 -19.03 1.71
CA THR A 65 -2.96 -19.04 0.45
C THR A 65 -1.48 -19.29 0.73
N THR A 66 -0.70 -19.41 -0.34
CA THR A 66 0.77 -19.47 -0.30
C THR A 66 1.40 -18.12 -0.62
N ILE A 67 0.63 -17.04 -0.66
CA ILE A 67 1.13 -15.70 -0.96
C ILE A 67 1.89 -15.16 0.26
N ASN A 68 3.12 -14.74 0.03
CA ASN A 68 3.95 -14.05 1.01
C ASN A 68 3.60 -12.56 1.01
N VAL A 69 3.09 -12.06 2.12
CA VAL A 69 2.69 -10.65 2.25
C VAL A 69 3.72 -9.89 3.06
N THR A 70 4.44 -8.98 2.42
CA THR A 70 5.29 -8.00 3.11
C THR A 70 4.43 -6.92 3.75
N ARG A 71 4.81 -6.50 4.95
CA ARG A 71 4.12 -5.42 5.69
C ARG A 71 5.01 -4.19 5.77
N ALA A 72 4.60 -3.11 5.12
CA ALA A 72 5.20 -1.78 5.23
C ALA A 72 4.30 -0.91 6.13
N TYR A 73 4.24 -1.28 7.42
CA TYR A 73 3.46 -0.53 8.39
C TYR A 73 4.29 0.58 9.01
N TYR A 74 3.65 1.70 9.26
CA TYR A 74 4.29 2.89 9.81
C TYR A 74 3.60 3.38 11.07
N THR A 75 4.37 3.97 11.96
CA THR A 75 3.90 4.84 13.06
C THR A 75 4.94 5.91 13.40
N GLY A 76 4.54 6.94 14.12
CA GLY A 76 5.46 7.97 14.62
C GLY A 76 6.58 7.39 15.48
N SER A 77 7.78 7.96 15.41
CA SER A 77 8.96 7.45 16.11
C SER A 77 8.81 7.42 17.65
N ASN A 78 7.96 8.29 18.20
CA ASN A 78 7.65 8.40 19.62
C ASN A 78 6.46 7.54 20.06
N VAL A 79 5.86 6.78 19.13
CA VAL A 79 4.72 5.89 19.39
C VAL A 79 5.22 4.48 19.66
N ASP A 80 4.69 3.86 20.71
CA ASP A 80 4.90 2.44 21.01
C ASP A 80 3.58 1.69 20.90
N PRO A 81 3.28 1.06 19.76
CA PRO A 81 2.01 0.38 19.50
C PRO A 81 1.79 -0.78 20.46
N THR A 82 0.67 -0.79 21.19
CA THR A 82 0.32 -1.84 22.16
C THR A 82 -1.06 -2.44 21.96
N ASN A 83 -2.05 -1.61 21.53
CA ASN A 83 -3.43 -2.05 21.40
C ASN A 83 -4.06 -1.56 20.09
N TRP A 84 -4.95 -2.38 19.53
CA TRP A 84 -5.85 -1.96 18.45
C TRP A 84 -6.87 -0.93 18.95
N ASN A 85 -7.60 -0.34 18.02
CA ASN A 85 -8.77 0.49 18.31
C ASN A 85 -10.01 -0.40 18.57
N ASN A 86 -10.80 -0.08 19.58
CA ASN A 86 -12.04 -0.79 19.88
C ASN A 86 -13.24 -0.41 18.99
N GLY A 87 -13.02 0.45 18.00
CA GLY A 87 -14.07 1.01 17.15
C GLY A 87 -14.70 2.31 17.69
N LEU A 88 -14.35 2.72 18.92
CA LEU A 88 -14.89 3.89 19.62
C LEU A 88 -13.79 4.88 20.08
N TYR A 89 -12.66 4.89 19.38
CA TYR A 89 -11.49 5.74 19.67
C TYR A 89 -10.84 5.47 21.04
N SER A 90 -10.93 4.24 21.52
CA SER A 90 -10.33 3.79 22.80
C SER A 90 -9.53 2.52 22.59
N ALA A 91 -8.81 2.08 23.62
CA ALA A 91 -8.07 0.82 23.59
C ALA A 91 -8.98 -0.35 23.28
N GLY A 92 -8.60 -1.10 22.27
CA GLY A 92 -9.16 -2.39 21.91
C GLY A 92 -8.30 -3.55 22.43
N GLU A 93 -8.31 -4.65 21.72
CA GLU A 93 -7.49 -5.82 22.06
C GLU A 93 -5.99 -5.49 21.95
N PRO A 94 -5.14 -6.12 22.77
CA PRO A 94 -3.68 -6.01 22.62
C PRO A 94 -3.22 -6.43 21.23
N LEU A 95 -2.17 -5.79 20.74
CA LEU A 95 -1.50 -6.25 19.52
C LEU A 95 -0.90 -7.64 19.74
N PRO A 96 -0.89 -8.49 18.69
CA PRO A 96 -0.12 -9.73 18.69
C PRO A 96 1.36 -9.46 19.02
N SER A 97 1.99 -10.34 19.77
CA SER A 97 3.37 -10.15 20.23
C SER A 97 4.38 -9.92 19.11
N TYR A 98 4.14 -10.46 17.92
CA TYR A 98 4.99 -10.28 16.74
C TYR A 98 4.88 -8.88 16.11
N LEU A 99 3.89 -8.06 16.49
CA LEU A 99 3.76 -6.66 16.08
C LEU A 99 4.26 -5.67 17.13
N LEU A 100 4.65 -6.13 18.31
CA LEU A 100 5.21 -5.24 19.33
C LEU A 100 6.64 -4.82 18.98
N LYS A 101 7.01 -3.58 19.32
CA LYS A 101 8.42 -3.15 19.26
C LYS A 101 9.24 -3.90 20.32
N PRO A 102 10.51 -4.20 20.07
CA PRO A 102 11.26 -3.96 18.83
C PRO A 102 11.11 -5.06 17.77
N THR A 103 10.31 -6.10 18.01
CA THR A 103 10.14 -7.23 17.08
C THR A 103 9.62 -6.76 15.71
N PHE A 104 8.68 -5.83 15.71
CA PHE A 104 8.20 -5.18 14.50
C PHE A 104 8.55 -3.68 14.56
N PRO A 105 9.31 -3.15 13.58
CA PRO A 105 9.89 -1.80 13.69
C PRO A 105 8.89 -0.67 13.47
N TRP A 106 7.80 -0.90 12.75
CA TRP A 106 6.81 0.12 12.36
C TRP A 106 7.42 1.31 11.60
N ASP A 107 8.38 1.04 10.72
CA ASP A 107 9.18 2.03 9.99
C ASP A 107 8.96 1.99 8.47
N GLY A 108 7.83 1.43 8.03
CA GLY A 108 7.42 1.37 6.62
C GLY A 108 7.61 2.73 5.93
N ASN A 109 8.17 2.72 4.72
CA ASN A 109 8.54 3.94 4.02
C ASN A 109 8.51 3.78 2.50
N ALA A 110 8.62 4.90 1.78
CA ALA A 110 8.57 4.91 0.31
C ALA A 110 9.64 4.04 -0.35
N THR A 111 10.85 3.98 0.22
CA THR A 111 11.93 3.15 -0.34
C THR A 111 11.56 1.67 -0.29
N GLN A 112 10.99 1.21 0.82
CA GLN A 112 10.49 -0.17 0.94
C GLN A 112 9.39 -0.43 -0.10
N ILE A 113 8.41 0.47 -0.23
CA ILE A 113 7.31 0.34 -1.20
C ILE A 113 7.84 0.25 -2.63
N ILE A 114 8.76 1.14 -3.02
CA ILE A 114 9.39 1.12 -4.35
C ILE A 114 10.10 -0.21 -4.60
N ASN A 115 10.89 -0.68 -3.64
CA ASN A 115 11.65 -1.92 -3.78
C ASN A 115 10.73 -3.13 -3.94
N GLU A 116 9.67 -3.23 -3.12
CA GLU A 116 8.71 -4.34 -3.21
C GLU A 116 7.97 -4.34 -4.57
N ILE A 117 7.51 -3.17 -5.03
CA ILE A 117 6.85 -3.07 -6.35
C ILE A 117 7.83 -3.41 -7.47
N ASN A 118 9.06 -2.89 -7.44
CA ASN A 118 10.06 -3.15 -8.48
C ASN A 118 10.52 -4.62 -8.51
N ASN A 119 10.54 -5.30 -7.36
CA ASN A 119 10.83 -6.73 -7.28
C ASN A 119 9.67 -7.61 -7.78
N GLY A 120 8.47 -7.05 -7.89
CA GLY A 120 7.28 -7.72 -8.38
C GLY A 120 6.40 -8.26 -7.27
N VAL A 121 5.31 -7.56 -6.99
CA VAL A 121 4.22 -8.00 -6.12
C VAL A 121 2.92 -8.04 -6.92
N PHE A 122 2.09 -9.04 -6.69
CA PHE A 122 0.83 -9.21 -7.41
C PHE A 122 -0.22 -8.18 -7.00
N TYR A 123 -0.28 -7.84 -5.71
CA TYR A 123 -1.11 -6.74 -5.26
C TYR A 123 -0.39 -5.86 -4.23
N VAL A 124 -0.85 -4.62 -4.13
CA VAL A 124 -0.49 -3.65 -3.10
C VAL A 124 -1.77 -3.18 -2.43
N LEU A 125 -1.86 -3.30 -1.12
CA LEU A 125 -2.92 -2.73 -0.30
C LEU A 125 -2.37 -1.53 0.47
N HIS A 126 -3.03 -0.38 0.37
CA HIS A 126 -2.77 0.75 1.26
C HIS A 126 -4.02 1.10 2.07
N ARG A 127 -3.84 1.25 3.36
CA ARG A 127 -4.92 1.57 4.30
C ARG A 127 -4.50 2.65 5.28
N ASP A 128 -4.88 3.90 5.00
CA ASP A 128 -4.64 5.10 5.79
C ASP A 128 -5.39 6.29 5.20
N HIS A 129 -5.01 7.51 5.56
CA HIS A 129 -5.37 8.74 4.88
C HIS A 129 -4.76 8.83 3.49
N GLY A 130 -5.41 9.58 2.61
CA GLY A 130 -4.90 9.86 1.27
C GLY A 130 -5.31 11.24 0.80
N PHE A 131 -4.58 11.72 -0.18
CA PHE A 131 -4.68 13.04 -0.78
C PHE A 131 -4.63 12.92 -2.30
N GLU A 132 -4.87 14.02 -3.01
CA GLU A 132 -4.78 14.04 -4.48
C GLU A 132 -3.38 13.66 -4.99
N ASN A 133 -2.35 13.94 -4.17
CA ASN A 133 -0.95 13.66 -4.51
C ASN A 133 -0.46 12.28 -4.10
N GLY A 134 -1.14 11.58 -3.15
CA GLY A 134 -0.64 10.30 -2.66
C GLY A 134 -1.22 9.84 -1.34
N TRP A 135 -0.55 8.87 -0.75
CA TRP A 135 -0.85 8.29 0.55
C TRP A 135 -0.27 9.12 1.69
N GLY A 136 -0.94 9.08 2.84
CA GLY A 136 -0.47 9.74 4.05
C GLY A 136 0.71 9.01 4.66
N ASP A 137 0.45 7.84 5.26
CA ASP A 137 1.47 7.04 5.92
C ASP A 137 1.29 5.53 5.63
N PRO A 138 2.36 4.80 5.34
CA PRO A 138 3.67 5.35 4.99
C PRO A 138 3.59 6.30 3.79
N TYR A 139 4.23 7.46 3.90
CA TYR A 139 4.15 8.51 2.88
C TYR A 139 4.65 8.02 1.52
N PHE A 140 3.77 8.09 0.52
CA PHE A 140 4.09 7.70 -0.85
C PHE A 140 3.28 8.54 -1.83
N ASP A 141 3.93 9.30 -2.69
CA ASP A 141 3.30 10.26 -3.58
C ASP A 141 3.65 10.07 -5.06
N LYS A 142 3.15 10.97 -5.91
CA LYS A 142 3.39 10.94 -7.36
C LYS A 142 4.87 10.94 -7.74
N THR A 143 5.73 11.58 -6.94
CA THR A 143 7.18 11.62 -7.20
C THR A 143 7.85 10.28 -6.94
N HIS A 144 7.33 9.52 -5.99
CA HIS A 144 7.78 8.15 -5.71
C HIS A 144 7.38 7.18 -6.83
N ILE A 145 6.20 7.37 -7.45
CA ILE A 145 5.78 6.58 -8.62
C ILE A 145 6.77 6.75 -9.78
N ASP A 146 7.40 7.92 -9.93
CA ASP A 146 8.39 8.14 -10.98
C ASP A 146 9.62 7.24 -10.85
N ASN A 147 9.90 6.71 -9.66
CA ASN A 147 10.99 5.76 -9.39
C ASN A 147 10.62 4.28 -9.59
N LEU A 148 9.39 3.99 -9.98
CA LEU A 148 8.98 2.62 -10.29
C LEU A 148 9.58 2.18 -11.63
N THR A 149 10.14 0.98 -11.66
CA THR A 149 10.82 0.36 -12.81
C THR A 149 10.42 -1.10 -12.96
N ASN A 150 9.23 -1.46 -12.48
CA ASN A 150 8.71 -2.82 -12.45
C ASN A 150 8.30 -3.37 -13.83
N GLY A 151 8.28 -2.53 -14.86
CA GLY A 151 8.00 -2.96 -16.25
C GLY A 151 6.64 -3.63 -16.39
N SER A 152 6.63 -4.91 -16.80
CA SER A 152 5.40 -5.70 -16.95
C SER A 152 4.86 -6.30 -15.66
N LEU A 153 5.57 -6.17 -14.53
CA LEU A 153 5.15 -6.68 -13.22
C LEU A 153 4.15 -5.69 -12.57
N LEU A 154 2.99 -5.52 -13.18
CA LEU A 154 1.99 -4.53 -12.79
C LEU A 154 1.10 -5.07 -11.66
N PRO A 155 1.18 -4.53 -10.43
CA PRO A 155 0.32 -4.94 -9.34
C PRO A 155 -1.11 -4.42 -9.49
N VAL A 156 -2.06 -5.11 -8.89
CA VAL A 156 -3.37 -4.54 -8.58
C VAL A 156 -3.22 -3.70 -7.31
N VAL A 157 -3.52 -2.40 -7.39
CA VAL A 157 -3.36 -1.46 -6.26
C VAL A 157 -4.71 -1.16 -5.63
N PHE A 158 -4.88 -1.54 -4.36
CA PHE A 158 -6.02 -1.21 -3.53
C PHE A 158 -5.69 0.00 -2.66
N SER A 159 -6.00 1.20 -3.16
CA SER A 159 -5.81 2.47 -2.43
C SER A 159 -7.07 2.79 -1.64
N ILE A 160 -7.18 2.26 -0.41
CA ILE A 160 -8.39 2.41 0.43
C ILE A 160 -8.21 3.61 1.36
N ASN A 161 -8.46 4.79 0.81
CA ASN A 161 -8.23 6.09 1.45
C ASN A 161 -9.01 7.20 0.72
N CYS A 162 -8.81 8.47 1.13
CA CYS A 162 -9.48 9.61 0.52
C CYS A 162 -8.69 10.15 -0.69
N LEU A 163 -9.39 10.79 -1.62
CA LEU A 163 -8.90 11.73 -2.64
C LEU A 163 -7.88 11.22 -3.67
N THR A 164 -7.28 10.04 -3.50
CA THR A 164 -6.29 9.52 -4.46
C THR A 164 -6.84 9.30 -5.87
N GLY A 165 -8.15 9.14 -6.01
CA GLY A 165 -8.87 9.04 -7.30
C GLY A 165 -9.65 10.29 -7.69
N LYS A 166 -9.30 11.49 -7.21
CA LYS A 166 -10.02 12.73 -7.51
C LYS A 166 -9.71 13.23 -8.93
N PHE A 167 -10.44 12.77 -9.92
CA PHE A 167 -10.23 13.04 -11.35
C PHE A 167 -10.43 14.50 -11.78
N LEU A 168 -10.90 15.37 -10.89
CA LEU A 168 -11.02 16.80 -11.14
C LEU A 168 -9.68 17.54 -11.12
N GLU A 169 -8.67 16.91 -10.55
CA GLU A 169 -7.30 17.42 -10.56
C GLU A 169 -6.66 17.23 -11.93
N ASP A 170 -5.60 17.97 -12.18
CA ASP A 170 -4.83 17.86 -13.41
C ASP A 170 -4.26 16.47 -13.61
N GLU A 171 -3.79 15.85 -12.54
CA GLU A 171 -3.40 14.46 -12.44
C GLU A 171 -3.54 14.04 -10.98
N CYS A 172 -4.45 13.13 -10.68
CA CYS A 172 -4.51 12.54 -9.35
C CYS A 172 -3.54 11.36 -9.21
N PHE A 173 -3.32 10.93 -7.99
CA PHE A 173 -2.39 9.84 -7.68
C PHE A 173 -2.70 8.55 -8.43
N SER A 174 -3.97 8.14 -8.50
CA SER A 174 -4.38 6.92 -9.22
C SER A 174 -4.11 7.01 -10.73
N GLU A 175 -4.31 8.21 -11.33
CA GLU A 175 -3.98 8.41 -12.75
C GLU A 175 -2.48 8.33 -13.01
N LYS A 176 -1.64 8.80 -12.08
CA LYS A 176 -0.19 8.71 -12.19
C LYS A 176 0.28 7.26 -12.30
N PHE A 177 -0.27 6.35 -11.49
CA PHE A 177 0.01 4.90 -11.61
C PHE A 177 -0.37 4.35 -12.99
N LEU A 178 -1.54 4.70 -13.49
CA LEU A 178 -1.99 4.22 -14.81
C LEU A 178 -1.11 4.73 -15.95
N ARG A 179 -0.58 5.95 -15.83
CA ARG A 179 0.20 6.63 -16.87
C ARG A 179 1.70 6.38 -16.79
N LYS A 180 2.21 5.74 -15.75
CA LYS A 180 3.63 5.41 -15.63
C LYS A 180 4.04 4.45 -16.75
N ALA A 181 5.01 4.85 -17.59
CA ALA A 181 5.36 4.09 -18.81
C ALA A 181 6.10 2.76 -18.52
N ASP A 182 6.96 2.76 -17.50
CA ASP A 182 7.85 1.63 -17.19
C ASP A 182 7.43 0.89 -15.89
N GLY A 183 6.14 0.92 -15.58
CA GLY A 183 5.64 0.25 -14.37
C GLY A 183 4.25 0.68 -13.96
#